data_33225d64e57215b021bbde01e2c9227a
#
_entry.id   33225d64e57215b021bbde01e2c9227a
#
_cell.length_a   1.000
_cell.length_b   1.000
_cell.length_c   1.000
_cell.angle_alpha   90.00
_cell.angle_beta   90.00
_cell.angle_gamma   90.00
#
_symmetry.space_group_name_H-M   'P 1'
#
loop_
_entity.id
_entity.type
_entity.pdbx_description
1 polymer ?
#
loop_
_entity_poly.entity_id
_entity_poly.type
_entity_poly.pdbx_seq_one_letter_code
_entity_poly.pdbx_strand_id
1 'polypeptide(L)'
;MLPSVEAWFASHTWQQPSWTPAELVALKRGRTVSVVLPALNEEETVGDVVSVVRPLLGTLVDELVVMDSGSTDRTVEVASAAGARVVLREDVVPWLPPLPGKGEVLWRSLAATSGDLIVFLDSDLVDPETAFVTALLGPLLLDGGVHLVKGFYRRPLRLESSGGGRVTELVARPLLNTLRPELSGVVQPLGGEYAATRSFLESVPFAAGYGVEIGLLLDVHRVHGLSALAQVNLGVRKHRNRSLLQLGAMSSQIMGTALARCGVEAESGPLTQFVQVGGEWLPDSTDVLVADRPPMAHVIKKG
;
A
#
# COMPACT_ATOMS: atom_id res chain seq x y z
N MET A 1 -5.21 -18.16 17.42
CA MET A 1 -4.49 -18.13 16.12
C MET A 1 -4.20 -19.57 15.71
N LEU A 2 -4.06 -19.89 14.42
CA LEU A 2 -3.64 -21.23 14.00
C LEU A 2 -2.16 -21.45 14.41
N PRO A 3 -1.73 -22.67 14.78
CA PRO A 3 -0.33 -22.92 15.18
C PRO A 3 0.70 -22.51 14.11
N SER A 4 0.39 -22.72 12.82
CA SER A 4 1.23 -22.28 11.70
C SER A 4 1.35 -20.76 11.62
N VAL A 5 0.29 -20.03 11.95
CA VAL A 5 0.27 -18.55 11.97
C VAL A 5 1.03 -18.02 13.19
N GLU A 6 0.97 -18.69 14.34
CA GLU A 6 1.77 -18.35 15.51
C GLU A 6 3.28 -18.50 15.22
N ALA A 7 3.67 -19.62 14.60
CA ALA A 7 5.04 -19.85 14.18
C ALA A 7 5.53 -18.80 13.17
N TRP A 8 4.71 -18.49 12.17
CA TRP A 8 4.99 -17.42 11.21
C TRP A 8 5.11 -16.06 11.89
N PHE A 9 4.17 -15.72 12.77
CA PHE A 9 4.20 -14.45 13.49
C PHE A 9 5.49 -14.28 14.30
N ALA A 10 5.94 -15.33 14.95
CA ALA A 10 7.17 -15.32 15.73
C ALA A 10 8.44 -15.13 14.87
N SER A 11 8.46 -15.68 13.66
CA SER A 11 9.65 -15.68 12.78
C SER A 11 9.65 -14.57 11.71
N HIS A 12 8.48 -14.03 11.33
CA HIS A 12 8.32 -13.07 10.24
C HIS A 12 7.75 -11.72 10.68
N THR A 13 7.78 -11.43 12.00
CA THR A 13 7.33 -10.15 12.55
C THR A 13 8.45 -9.46 13.32
N TRP A 14 8.93 -8.34 12.83
CA TRP A 14 9.94 -7.53 13.48
C TRP A 14 9.27 -6.42 14.28
N GLN A 15 9.18 -6.61 15.60
CA GLN A 15 8.59 -5.62 16.52
C GLN A 15 9.47 -4.39 16.73
N GLN A 16 10.79 -4.56 16.59
CA GLN A 16 11.80 -3.52 16.78
C GLN A 16 12.87 -3.66 15.68
N PRO A 17 12.52 -3.31 14.40
CA PRO A 17 13.50 -3.34 13.33
C PRO A 17 14.59 -2.29 13.59
N SER A 18 15.86 -2.68 13.44
CA SER A 18 17.01 -1.84 13.78
C SER A 18 18.09 -1.79 12.70
N TRP A 19 17.80 -2.17 11.47
CA TRP A 19 18.77 -2.17 10.38
C TRP A 19 19.22 -0.74 10.03
N THR A 20 20.53 -0.56 9.99
CA THR A 20 21.13 0.67 9.47
C THR A 20 21.17 0.66 7.94
N PRO A 21 21.19 1.83 7.29
CA PRO A 21 21.36 1.91 5.83
C PRO A 21 22.62 1.18 5.34
N ALA A 22 23.74 1.28 6.07
CA ALA A 22 25.00 0.64 5.71
C ALA A 22 24.93 -0.89 5.70
N GLU A 23 24.28 -1.49 6.71
CA GLU A 23 24.02 -2.94 6.76
C GLU A 23 23.18 -3.40 5.57
N LEU A 24 22.12 -2.66 5.24
CA LEU A 24 21.24 -3.01 4.12
C LEU A 24 21.92 -2.83 2.77
N VAL A 25 22.80 -1.83 2.60
CA VAL A 25 23.62 -1.69 1.39
C VAL A 25 24.50 -2.91 1.18
N ALA A 26 25.11 -3.43 2.25
CA ALA A 26 25.90 -4.67 2.16
C ALA A 26 25.06 -5.90 1.78
N LEU A 27 23.80 -5.96 2.25
CA LEU A 27 22.86 -7.04 1.94
C LEU A 27 22.21 -6.90 0.55
N LYS A 28 22.26 -5.72 -0.04
CA LYS A 28 21.63 -5.40 -1.34
C LYS A 28 22.17 -6.26 -2.49
N ARG A 29 23.46 -6.61 -2.47
CA ARG A 29 24.12 -7.54 -3.42
C ARG A 29 23.82 -7.24 -4.89
N GLY A 30 23.85 -5.96 -5.26
CA GLY A 30 23.58 -5.48 -6.62
C GLY A 30 22.09 -5.35 -6.99
N ARG A 31 21.16 -5.73 -6.12
CA ARG A 31 19.72 -5.44 -6.33
C ARG A 31 19.47 -3.94 -6.28
N THR A 32 18.55 -3.48 -7.10
CA THR A 32 18.15 -2.06 -7.17
C THR A 32 16.83 -1.82 -6.40
N VAL A 33 16.68 -0.62 -5.85
CA VAL A 33 15.54 -0.24 -5.02
C VAL A 33 14.88 1.02 -5.55
N SER A 34 13.58 0.95 -5.84
CA SER A 34 12.73 2.10 -6.12
C SER A 34 11.88 2.42 -4.89
N VAL A 35 11.79 3.70 -4.52
CA VAL A 35 10.79 4.20 -3.57
C VAL A 35 9.74 4.96 -4.36
N VAL A 36 8.47 4.63 -4.14
CA VAL A 36 7.32 5.20 -4.83
C VAL A 36 6.37 5.84 -3.83
N LEU A 37 6.01 7.08 -4.07
CA LEU A 37 5.03 7.86 -3.31
C LEU A 37 3.82 8.14 -4.22
N PRO A 38 2.67 7.48 -4.06
CA PRO A 38 1.45 7.86 -4.75
C PRO A 38 0.91 9.17 -4.15
N ALA A 39 0.63 10.18 -4.98
CA ALA A 39 0.21 11.49 -4.52
C ALA A 39 -1.04 12.00 -5.22
N LEU A 40 -1.93 12.64 -4.44
CA LEU A 40 -3.07 13.41 -4.92
C LEU A 40 -3.42 14.51 -3.91
N ASN A 41 -3.06 15.76 -4.21
CA ASN A 41 -3.30 16.93 -3.35
C ASN A 41 -2.67 16.79 -1.96
N GLU A 42 -1.34 16.57 -1.93
CA GLU A 42 -0.55 16.34 -0.72
C GLU A 42 0.59 17.39 -0.57
N GLU A 43 0.36 18.65 -1.01
CA GLU A 43 1.36 19.72 -0.95
C GLU A 43 1.90 19.97 0.46
N GLU A 44 1.12 19.68 1.51
CA GLU A 44 1.51 19.89 2.90
C GLU A 44 2.49 18.84 3.44
N THR A 45 2.52 17.62 2.85
CA THR A 45 3.21 16.47 3.44
C THR A 45 4.23 15.84 2.52
N VAL A 46 4.02 15.86 1.20
CA VAL A 46 4.87 15.16 0.22
C VAL A 46 6.34 15.58 0.32
N GLY A 47 6.62 16.86 0.60
CA GLY A 47 7.99 17.38 0.75
C GLY A 47 8.75 16.74 1.90
N ASP A 48 8.09 16.53 3.05
CA ASP A 48 8.69 15.91 4.23
C ASP A 48 8.96 14.42 3.96
N VAL A 49 8.02 13.71 3.29
CA VAL A 49 8.22 12.30 2.93
C VAL A 49 9.39 12.13 1.94
N VAL A 50 9.50 13.00 0.94
CA VAL A 50 10.66 13.00 0.03
C VAL A 50 11.96 13.27 0.80
N SER A 51 11.95 14.22 1.73
CA SER A 51 13.13 14.65 2.49
C SER A 51 13.73 13.54 3.36
N VAL A 52 12.92 12.65 3.94
CA VAL A 52 13.42 11.52 4.75
C VAL A 52 13.93 10.35 3.91
N VAL A 53 13.51 10.23 2.65
CA VAL A 53 14.03 9.22 1.72
C VAL A 53 15.31 9.69 1.03
N ARG A 54 15.43 10.99 0.76
CA ARG A 54 16.54 11.60 0.01
C ARG A 54 17.95 11.23 0.51
N PRO A 55 18.24 11.13 1.83
CA PRO A 55 19.55 10.72 2.32
C PRO A 55 19.98 9.30 1.91
N LEU A 56 19.03 8.46 1.50
CA LEU A 56 19.28 7.09 1.07
C LEU A 56 19.58 6.97 -0.44
N LEU A 57 19.32 8.04 -1.23
CA LEU A 57 19.54 8.04 -2.67
C LEU A 57 21.02 7.88 -3.03
N GLY A 58 21.28 7.09 -4.07
CA GLY A 58 22.62 6.78 -4.54
C GLY A 58 23.37 5.75 -3.69
N THR A 59 22.75 5.24 -2.62
CA THR A 59 23.30 4.17 -1.77
C THR A 59 22.31 3.01 -1.64
N LEU A 60 21.42 3.09 -0.67
CA LEU A 60 20.39 2.06 -0.46
C LEU A 60 19.25 2.17 -1.50
N VAL A 61 18.83 3.37 -1.82
CA VAL A 61 17.75 3.67 -2.80
C VAL A 61 18.38 4.16 -4.10
N ASP A 62 17.97 3.57 -5.24
CA ASP A 62 18.47 3.93 -6.57
C ASP A 62 17.59 4.98 -7.24
N GLU A 63 16.28 4.97 -6.98
CA GLU A 63 15.36 5.99 -7.48
C GLU A 63 14.23 6.30 -6.50
N LEU A 64 13.80 7.57 -6.48
CA LEU A 64 12.66 8.07 -5.71
C LEU A 64 11.69 8.74 -6.67
N VAL A 65 10.47 8.21 -6.73
CA VAL A 65 9.43 8.62 -7.67
C VAL A 65 8.18 9.03 -6.91
N VAL A 66 7.69 10.23 -7.17
CA VAL A 66 6.34 10.64 -6.81
C VAL A 66 5.44 10.43 -8.02
N MET A 67 4.46 9.54 -7.86
CA MET A 67 3.45 9.27 -8.89
C MET A 67 2.23 10.15 -8.64
N ASP A 68 2.13 11.23 -9.39
CA ASP A 68 1.00 12.16 -9.27
C ASP A 68 -0.22 11.65 -10.03
N SER A 69 -1.38 11.69 -9.38
CA SER A 69 -2.64 11.24 -9.96
C SER A 69 -3.58 12.38 -10.39
N GLY A 70 -3.01 13.52 -10.75
CA GLY A 70 -3.72 14.71 -11.23
C GLY A 70 -3.98 15.71 -10.10
N SER A 71 -2.98 16.00 -9.27
CA SER A 71 -3.06 17.03 -8.25
C SER A 71 -3.34 18.42 -8.84
N THR A 72 -4.17 19.18 -8.15
CA THR A 72 -4.57 20.55 -8.52
C THR A 72 -3.96 21.62 -7.61
N ASP A 73 -3.28 21.19 -6.55
CA ASP A 73 -2.50 21.99 -5.62
C ASP A 73 -1.00 22.03 -6.04
N ARG A 74 -0.12 22.42 -5.14
CA ARG A 74 1.32 22.51 -5.40
C ARG A 74 2.09 21.21 -5.16
N THR A 75 1.43 20.06 -5.09
CA THR A 75 2.06 18.75 -4.83
C THR A 75 3.24 18.48 -5.76
N VAL A 76 3.06 18.66 -7.08
CA VAL A 76 4.10 18.42 -8.10
C VAL A 76 5.30 19.34 -7.91
N GLU A 77 5.06 20.64 -7.64
CA GLU A 77 6.10 21.63 -7.39
C GLU A 77 6.90 21.28 -6.14
N VAL A 78 6.20 21.00 -5.03
CA VAL A 78 6.82 20.69 -3.73
C VAL A 78 7.64 19.39 -3.80
N ALA A 79 7.11 18.33 -4.41
CA ALA A 79 7.82 17.08 -4.55
C ALA A 79 9.10 17.22 -5.41
N SER A 80 9.00 17.95 -6.52
CA SER A 80 10.14 18.22 -7.40
C SER A 80 11.22 19.06 -6.70
N ALA A 81 10.83 20.12 -5.98
CA ALA A 81 11.72 20.96 -5.22
C ALA A 81 12.43 20.20 -4.08
N ALA A 82 11.77 19.22 -3.47
CA ALA A 82 12.36 18.33 -2.46
C ALA A 82 13.36 17.32 -3.06
N GLY A 83 13.37 17.12 -4.39
CA GLY A 83 14.34 16.29 -5.11
C GLY A 83 13.82 14.94 -5.58
N ALA A 84 12.50 14.72 -5.62
CA ALA A 84 11.92 13.53 -6.23
C ALA A 84 11.78 13.67 -7.76
N ARG A 85 11.83 12.58 -8.48
CA ARG A 85 11.35 12.51 -9.85
C ARG A 85 9.82 12.41 -9.83
N VAL A 86 9.13 13.42 -10.32
CA VAL A 86 7.67 13.39 -10.42
C VAL A 86 7.27 12.84 -11.77
N VAL A 87 6.32 11.91 -11.77
CA VAL A 87 5.75 11.27 -12.95
C VAL A 87 4.24 11.40 -12.89
N LEU A 88 3.64 11.92 -13.96
CA LEU A 88 2.18 12.01 -14.06
C LEU A 88 1.62 10.63 -14.42
N ARG A 89 0.57 10.22 -13.74
CA ARG A 89 -0.11 8.93 -13.98
C ARG A 89 -0.49 8.75 -15.45
N GLU A 90 -0.93 9.80 -16.10
CA GLU A 90 -1.39 9.81 -17.49
C GLU A 90 -0.28 9.53 -18.49
N ASP A 91 0.97 9.89 -18.17
CA ASP A 91 2.13 9.72 -19.05
C ASP A 91 2.64 8.26 -19.07
N VAL A 92 2.24 7.48 -18.08
CA VAL A 92 2.66 6.07 -17.96
C VAL A 92 1.61 5.16 -18.57
N VAL A 93 2.00 4.29 -19.50
CA VAL A 93 1.08 3.40 -20.23
C VAL A 93 -0.06 4.22 -20.88
N PRO A 94 0.26 5.26 -21.70
CA PRO A 94 -0.72 6.25 -22.18
C PRO A 94 -1.80 5.66 -23.10
N TRP A 95 -1.58 4.47 -23.67
CA TRP A 95 -2.56 3.76 -24.50
C TRP A 95 -3.68 3.10 -23.70
N LEU A 96 -3.59 3.06 -22.36
CA LEU A 96 -4.66 2.58 -21.48
C LEU A 96 -5.24 3.77 -20.71
N PRO A 97 -6.53 4.08 -20.85
CA PRO A 97 -7.16 5.12 -20.05
C PRO A 97 -6.98 4.86 -18.54
N PRO A 98 -6.61 5.85 -17.74
CA PRO A 98 -6.43 5.67 -16.31
C PRO A 98 -7.76 5.38 -15.61
N LEU A 99 -7.74 4.44 -14.66
CA LEU A 99 -8.84 4.21 -13.72
C LEU A 99 -8.65 5.13 -12.50
N PRO A 100 -9.73 5.48 -11.79
CA PRO A 100 -9.60 6.21 -10.54
C PRO A 100 -9.07 5.30 -9.43
N GLY A 101 -8.33 5.89 -8.47
CA GLY A 101 -7.95 5.25 -7.22
C GLY A 101 -6.46 4.95 -7.07
N LYS A 102 -6.10 4.64 -5.84
CA LYS A 102 -4.70 4.44 -5.42
C LYS A 102 -4.03 3.28 -6.15
N GLY A 103 -4.73 2.15 -6.29
CA GLY A 103 -4.15 0.96 -6.91
C GLY A 103 -3.76 1.18 -8.37
N GLU A 104 -4.48 2.03 -9.11
CA GLU A 104 -4.10 2.44 -10.47
C GLU A 104 -2.74 3.14 -10.50
N VAL A 105 -2.53 4.06 -9.57
CA VAL A 105 -1.26 4.81 -9.46
C VAL A 105 -0.11 3.87 -9.13
N LEU A 106 -0.31 2.96 -8.18
CA LEU A 106 0.68 1.96 -7.80
C LEU A 106 0.98 0.97 -8.92
N TRP A 107 -0.05 0.55 -9.66
CA TRP A 107 0.12 -0.31 -10.83
C TRP A 107 0.96 0.36 -11.92
N ARG A 108 0.66 1.62 -12.27
CA ARG A 108 1.42 2.38 -13.26
C ARG A 108 2.85 2.65 -12.83
N SER A 109 3.11 2.81 -11.53
CA SER A 109 4.46 3.02 -11.03
C SER A 109 5.42 1.88 -11.36
N LEU A 110 4.92 0.65 -11.56
CA LEU A 110 5.73 -0.49 -12.00
C LEU A 110 6.38 -0.25 -13.37
N ALA A 111 5.67 0.41 -14.29
CA ALA A 111 6.21 0.78 -15.59
C ALA A 111 7.03 2.08 -15.56
N ALA A 112 6.89 2.89 -14.51
CA ALA A 112 7.65 4.14 -14.33
C ALA A 112 8.95 3.96 -13.55
N THR A 113 9.21 2.78 -12.99
CA THR A 113 10.37 2.46 -12.14
C THR A 113 11.10 1.22 -12.62
N SER A 114 12.34 1.02 -12.16
CA SER A 114 13.21 -0.06 -12.62
C SER A 114 13.80 -0.94 -11.49
N GLY A 115 13.64 -0.56 -10.23
CA GLY A 115 14.23 -1.28 -9.09
C GLY A 115 13.71 -2.72 -8.95
N ASP A 116 14.57 -3.66 -8.57
CA ASP A 116 14.22 -5.06 -8.28
C ASP A 116 13.31 -5.18 -7.06
N LEU A 117 13.44 -4.23 -6.12
CA LEU A 117 12.62 -4.08 -4.94
C LEU A 117 11.91 -2.73 -5.01
N ILE A 118 10.63 -2.72 -4.67
CA ILE A 118 9.83 -1.49 -4.65
C ILE A 118 9.29 -1.27 -3.24
N VAL A 119 9.54 -0.07 -2.71
CA VAL A 119 8.99 0.40 -1.45
C VAL A 119 7.88 1.40 -1.77
N PHE A 120 6.69 1.18 -1.23
CA PHE A 120 5.58 2.13 -1.29
C PHE A 120 5.43 2.82 0.06
N LEU A 121 5.36 4.14 0.04
CA LEU A 121 5.04 4.97 1.20
C LEU A 121 3.91 5.93 0.81
N ASP A 122 2.93 6.09 1.68
CA ASP A 122 1.90 7.10 1.47
C ASP A 122 2.51 8.52 1.54
N SER A 123 2.07 9.42 0.70
CA SER A 123 2.56 10.82 0.66
C SER A 123 1.90 11.73 1.72
N ASP A 124 0.86 11.26 2.43
CA ASP A 124 0.16 11.97 3.50
C ASP A 124 0.72 11.67 4.91
N LEU A 125 1.95 11.13 4.99
CA LEU A 125 2.62 10.84 6.26
C LEU A 125 2.93 12.12 7.04
N VAL A 126 2.53 12.13 8.31
CA VAL A 126 2.92 13.14 9.28
C VAL A 126 4.07 12.60 10.12
N ASP A 127 5.13 13.39 10.31
CA ASP A 127 6.37 13.00 10.99
C ASP A 127 6.99 11.70 10.37
N PRO A 128 7.27 11.64 9.06
CA PRO A 128 7.89 10.48 8.44
C PRO A 128 9.35 10.31 8.92
N GLU A 129 9.84 9.06 8.90
CA GLU A 129 11.21 8.74 9.32
C GLU A 129 11.93 7.90 8.26
N THR A 130 13.24 8.15 8.08
CA THR A 130 14.10 7.33 7.21
C THR A 130 14.05 5.84 7.57
N ALA A 131 13.83 5.55 8.86
CA ALA A 131 13.69 4.20 9.39
C ALA A 131 12.55 3.39 8.74
N PHE A 132 11.52 4.03 8.17
CA PHE A 132 10.44 3.31 7.48
C PHE A 132 10.97 2.53 6.27
N VAL A 133 11.84 3.16 5.47
CA VAL A 133 12.45 2.53 4.29
C VAL A 133 13.35 1.36 4.71
N THR A 134 14.22 1.57 5.70
CA THR A 134 15.14 0.52 6.15
C THR A 134 14.39 -0.66 6.79
N ALA A 135 13.36 -0.38 7.58
CA ALA A 135 12.54 -1.42 8.19
C ALA A 135 11.83 -2.29 7.13
N LEU A 136 11.23 -1.66 6.12
CA LEU A 136 10.53 -2.37 5.05
C LEU A 136 11.48 -3.19 4.16
N LEU A 137 12.70 -2.71 3.90
CA LEU A 137 13.67 -3.41 3.08
C LEU A 137 14.37 -4.57 3.81
N GLY A 138 14.51 -4.49 5.13
CA GLY A 138 15.24 -5.47 5.92
C GLY A 138 14.88 -6.91 5.61
N PRO A 139 13.63 -7.36 5.79
CA PRO A 139 13.26 -8.75 5.52
C PRO A 139 13.48 -9.18 4.06
N LEU A 140 13.22 -8.31 3.07
CA LEU A 140 13.46 -8.59 1.65
C LEU A 140 14.93 -8.79 1.32
N LEU A 141 15.82 -8.08 2.03
CA LEU A 141 17.26 -8.15 1.79
C LEU A 141 17.91 -9.32 2.54
N LEU A 142 17.33 -9.71 3.69
CA LEU A 142 17.81 -10.83 4.51
C LEU A 142 17.42 -12.19 3.94
N ASP A 143 16.18 -12.34 3.50
CA ASP A 143 15.62 -13.62 3.07
C ASP A 143 15.09 -13.53 1.63
N GLY A 144 15.68 -14.29 0.74
CA GLY A 144 15.26 -14.35 -0.66
C GLY A 144 13.89 -15.00 -0.89
N GLY A 145 13.30 -15.64 0.12
CA GLY A 145 11.96 -16.22 0.08
C GLY A 145 10.84 -15.22 0.41
N VAL A 146 11.18 -14.07 1.00
CA VAL A 146 10.20 -13.01 1.30
C VAL A 146 9.93 -12.19 0.04
N HIS A 147 8.65 -12.05 -0.32
CA HIS A 147 8.21 -11.31 -1.50
C HIS A 147 7.38 -10.06 -1.18
N LEU A 148 6.75 -10.00 -0.01
CA LEU A 148 5.98 -8.84 0.46
C LEU A 148 6.26 -8.57 1.94
N VAL A 149 6.61 -7.34 2.29
CA VAL A 149 6.78 -6.87 3.66
C VAL A 149 5.76 -5.79 3.94
N LYS A 150 4.88 -6.00 4.93
CA LYS A 150 3.88 -5.02 5.36
C LYS A 150 4.39 -4.22 6.56
N GLY A 151 4.27 -2.91 6.47
CA GLY A 151 4.41 -2.04 7.63
C GLY A 151 3.20 -2.14 8.55
N PHE A 152 3.43 -2.19 9.86
CA PHE A 152 2.37 -1.99 10.85
C PHE A 152 2.79 -0.95 11.88
N TYR A 153 1.83 -0.27 12.46
CA TYR A 153 2.05 0.84 13.37
C TYR A 153 0.82 1.08 14.24
N ARG A 154 1.01 1.77 15.35
CA ARG A 154 -0.09 2.21 16.19
C ARG A 154 -0.73 3.49 15.59
N ARG A 155 -2.05 3.48 15.50
CA ARG A 155 -2.87 4.63 15.06
C ARG A 155 -3.63 5.21 16.25
N PRO A 156 -3.14 6.25 16.92
CA PRO A 156 -3.91 6.92 17.95
C PRO A 156 -5.10 7.67 17.35
N LEU A 157 -6.26 7.64 18.00
CA LEU A 157 -7.42 8.43 17.64
C LEU A 157 -7.52 9.64 18.56
N ARG A 158 -7.09 10.83 18.12
CA ARG A 158 -7.12 12.09 18.87
C ARG A 158 -6.64 12.00 20.32
N LEU A 159 -7.54 11.70 21.28
CA LEU A 159 -7.27 11.62 22.73
C LEU A 159 -7.11 10.17 23.23
N GLU A 160 -7.39 9.16 22.38
CA GLU A 160 -7.25 7.76 22.76
C GLU A 160 -5.99 7.16 22.13
N SER A 161 -5.28 6.35 22.92
CA SER A 161 -4.07 5.66 22.45
C SER A 161 -4.33 4.57 21.39
N SER A 162 -5.60 4.23 21.15
CA SER A 162 -6.09 3.22 20.21
C SER A 162 -7.37 3.72 19.53
N GLY A 163 -7.83 3.04 18.47
CA GLY A 163 -9.12 3.34 17.80
C GLY A 163 -9.00 3.85 16.36
N GLY A 164 -7.79 4.02 15.85
CA GLY A 164 -7.56 4.19 14.41
C GLY A 164 -7.67 2.86 13.66
N GLY A 165 -7.87 2.91 12.33
CA GLY A 165 -7.96 1.70 11.51
C GLY A 165 -9.33 1.03 11.53
N ARG A 166 -10.40 1.81 11.65
CA ARG A 166 -11.80 1.31 11.68
C ARG A 166 -12.11 0.30 10.58
N VAL A 167 -11.70 0.56 9.34
CA VAL A 167 -11.90 -0.38 8.22
C VAL A 167 -11.08 -1.65 8.40
N THR A 168 -9.87 -1.55 8.96
CA THR A 168 -9.06 -2.73 9.30
C THR A 168 -9.79 -3.62 10.30
N GLU A 169 -10.26 -3.07 11.41
CA GLU A 169 -10.86 -3.86 12.50
C GLU A 169 -12.28 -4.33 12.20
N LEU A 170 -13.08 -3.52 11.48
CA LEU A 170 -14.50 -3.81 11.24
C LEU A 170 -14.76 -4.54 9.91
N VAL A 171 -13.82 -4.51 8.96
CA VAL A 171 -13.99 -5.13 7.64
C VAL A 171 -12.85 -6.10 7.31
N ALA A 172 -11.61 -5.62 7.16
CA ALA A 172 -10.54 -6.46 6.64
C ALA A 172 -10.18 -7.62 7.57
N ARG A 173 -10.06 -7.38 8.87
CA ARG A 173 -9.73 -8.44 9.85
C ARG A 173 -10.81 -9.51 9.93
N PRO A 174 -12.12 -9.21 10.09
CA PRO A 174 -13.18 -10.21 10.04
C PRO A 174 -13.20 -11.00 8.73
N LEU A 175 -13.06 -10.32 7.58
CA LEU A 175 -13.01 -11.00 6.27
C LEU A 175 -11.83 -11.98 6.17
N LEU A 176 -10.63 -11.55 6.53
CA LEU A 176 -9.43 -12.41 6.48
C LEU A 176 -9.57 -13.59 7.44
N ASN A 177 -10.03 -13.37 8.67
CA ASN A 177 -10.23 -14.46 9.63
C ASN A 177 -11.26 -15.49 9.15
N THR A 178 -12.26 -15.05 8.38
CA THR A 178 -13.30 -15.93 7.85
C THR A 178 -12.87 -16.65 6.57
N LEU A 179 -12.25 -15.92 5.65
CA LEU A 179 -11.98 -16.43 4.29
C LEU A 179 -10.56 -17.00 4.13
N ARG A 180 -9.61 -16.52 4.89
CA ARG A 180 -8.19 -16.91 4.85
C ARG A 180 -7.58 -16.82 6.25
N PRO A 181 -7.97 -17.73 7.17
CA PRO A 181 -7.51 -17.71 8.58
C PRO A 181 -5.98 -17.80 8.70
N GLU A 182 -5.27 -18.26 7.68
CA GLU A 182 -3.81 -18.26 7.59
C GLU A 182 -3.21 -16.85 7.62
N LEU A 183 -3.99 -15.83 7.22
CA LEU A 183 -3.58 -14.43 7.25
C LEU A 183 -4.01 -13.69 8.52
N SER A 184 -4.60 -14.38 9.50
CA SER A 184 -5.08 -13.78 10.75
C SER A 184 -3.96 -13.16 11.62
N GLY A 185 -2.70 -13.52 11.37
CA GLY A 185 -1.54 -12.95 12.04
C GLY A 185 -1.06 -11.61 11.50
N VAL A 186 -1.62 -11.12 10.38
CA VAL A 186 -1.23 -9.84 9.80
C VAL A 186 -1.81 -8.68 10.62
N VAL A 187 -0.92 -7.85 11.18
CA VAL A 187 -1.31 -6.76 12.10
C VAL A 187 -2.04 -5.65 11.36
N GLN A 188 -1.54 -5.24 10.18
CA GLN A 188 -2.16 -4.19 9.38
C GLN A 188 -2.31 -4.59 7.92
N PRO A 189 -3.38 -5.35 7.57
CA PRO A 189 -3.59 -5.82 6.20
C PRO A 189 -3.76 -4.68 5.19
N LEU A 190 -4.30 -3.54 5.61
CA LEU A 190 -4.59 -2.37 4.79
C LEU A 190 -3.53 -1.25 4.90
N GLY A 191 -2.37 -1.50 5.53
CA GLY A 191 -1.31 -0.49 5.62
C GLY A 191 -0.79 -0.13 4.23
N GLY A 192 -0.65 1.18 3.95
CA GLY A 192 -0.15 1.71 2.68
C GLY A 192 1.38 1.69 2.57
N GLU A 193 2.07 1.46 3.67
CA GLU A 193 3.51 1.32 3.75
C GLU A 193 3.88 -0.16 3.62
N TYR A 194 4.49 -0.51 2.51
CA TYR A 194 4.96 -1.87 2.27
C TYR A 194 6.09 -1.89 1.24
N ALA A 195 6.83 -2.97 1.22
CA ALA A 195 7.82 -3.23 0.19
C ALA A 195 7.62 -4.63 -0.41
N ALA A 196 7.95 -4.78 -1.69
CA ALA A 196 7.82 -6.06 -2.36
C ALA A 196 8.88 -6.24 -3.45
N THR A 197 9.08 -7.49 -3.87
CA THR A 197 9.85 -7.79 -5.06
C THR A 197 9.08 -7.37 -6.32
N ARG A 198 9.77 -6.75 -7.28
CA ARG A 198 9.19 -6.40 -8.58
C ARG A 198 8.57 -7.61 -9.27
N SER A 199 9.28 -8.74 -9.25
CA SER A 199 8.81 -9.97 -9.89
C SER A 199 7.44 -10.43 -9.38
N PHE A 200 7.18 -10.31 -8.06
CA PHE A 200 5.86 -10.57 -7.49
C PHE A 200 4.84 -9.53 -7.96
N LEU A 201 5.14 -8.24 -7.81
CA LEU A 201 4.19 -7.17 -8.18
C LEU A 201 3.78 -7.21 -9.65
N GLU A 202 4.73 -7.49 -10.55
CA GLU A 202 4.44 -7.58 -11.99
C GLU A 202 3.67 -8.84 -12.39
N SER A 203 3.68 -9.87 -11.55
CA SER A 203 3.04 -11.17 -11.82
C SER A 203 1.56 -11.25 -11.41
N VAL A 204 1.07 -10.30 -10.63
CA VAL A 204 -0.28 -10.33 -10.05
C VAL A 204 -1.13 -9.15 -10.53
N PRO A 205 -2.47 -9.29 -10.57
CA PRO A 205 -3.36 -8.19 -10.89
C PRO A 205 -3.42 -7.16 -9.75
N PHE A 206 -3.69 -5.90 -10.08
CA PHE A 206 -3.88 -4.82 -9.09
C PHE A 206 -5.32 -4.36 -9.06
N ALA A 207 -5.96 -4.39 -7.90
CA ALA A 207 -7.23 -3.70 -7.71
C ALA A 207 -7.02 -2.19 -7.88
N ALA A 208 -7.80 -1.54 -8.73
CA ALA A 208 -7.58 -0.14 -9.13
C ALA A 208 -7.78 0.86 -7.97
N GLY A 209 -8.66 0.55 -7.02
CA GLY A 209 -9.01 1.40 -5.88
C GLY A 209 -8.29 1.06 -4.58
N TYR A 210 -9.03 1.16 -3.47
CA TYR A 210 -8.57 0.86 -2.12
C TYR A 210 -8.48 -0.64 -1.80
N GLY A 211 -8.83 -1.50 -2.74
CA GLY A 211 -8.64 -2.95 -2.61
C GLY A 211 -7.20 -3.42 -2.85
N VAL A 212 -6.29 -2.53 -3.28
CA VAL A 212 -4.94 -2.92 -3.70
C VAL A 212 -4.14 -3.61 -2.60
N GLU A 213 -4.16 -3.10 -1.38
CA GLU A 213 -3.37 -3.66 -0.28
C GLU A 213 -3.87 -5.05 0.13
N ILE A 214 -5.17 -5.24 0.25
CA ILE A 214 -5.74 -6.55 0.58
C ILE A 214 -5.61 -7.54 -0.59
N GLY A 215 -5.71 -7.04 -1.83
CA GLY A 215 -5.49 -7.83 -3.04
C GLY A 215 -4.07 -8.40 -3.08
N LEU A 216 -3.05 -7.55 -2.93
CA LEU A 216 -1.64 -7.97 -2.91
C LEU A 216 -1.33 -8.94 -1.76
N LEU A 217 -1.94 -8.72 -0.58
CA LEU A 217 -1.80 -9.61 0.56
C LEU A 217 -2.36 -11.01 0.27
N LEU A 218 -3.54 -11.09 -0.32
CA LEU A 218 -4.16 -12.36 -0.72
C LEU A 218 -3.39 -13.03 -1.85
N ASP A 219 -2.90 -12.25 -2.82
CA ASP A 219 -2.17 -12.77 -3.96
C ASP A 219 -0.77 -13.30 -3.58
N VAL A 220 0.00 -12.64 -2.69
CA VAL A 220 1.29 -13.18 -2.23
C VAL A 220 1.11 -14.50 -1.49
N HIS A 221 0.08 -14.59 -0.64
CA HIS A 221 -0.25 -15.85 0.05
C HIS A 221 -0.65 -16.96 -0.93
N ARG A 222 -1.47 -16.64 -1.94
CA ARG A 222 -1.92 -17.61 -2.95
C ARG A 222 -0.77 -18.11 -3.83
N VAL A 223 0.17 -17.24 -4.21
CA VAL A 223 1.24 -17.56 -5.18
C VAL A 223 2.46 -18.17 -4.49
N HIS A 224 2.85 -17.65 -3.33
CA HIS A 224 4.10 -17.98 -2.66
C HIS A 224 3.92 -18.56 -1.25
N GLY A 225 2.71 -18.55 -0.71
CA GLY A 225 2.43 -19.02 0.66
C GLY A 225 2.72 -17.99 1.74
N LEU A 226 2.44 -18.37 3.00
CA LEU A 226 2.54 -17.48 4.15
C LEU A 226 4.00 -17.06 4.45
N SER A 227 4.97 -17.93 4.21
CA SER A 227 6.41 -17.65 4.45
C SER A 227 6.98 -16.55 3.54
N ALA A 228 6.31 -16.25 2.42
CA ALA A 228 6.71 -15.15 1.54
C ALA A 228 6.25 -13.76 2.02
N LEU A 229 5.47 -13.73 3.09
CA LEU A 229 5.00 -12.52 3.74
C LEU A 229 5.77 -12.26 5.03
N ALA A 230 6.17 -11.01 5.25
CA ALA A 230 6.75 -10.53 6.49
C ALA A 230 6.08 -9.23 6.93
N GLN A 231 6.30 -8.81 8.18
CA GLN A 231 5.78 -7.54 8.67
C GLN A 231 6.72 -6.88 9.66
N VAL A 232 6.76 -5.54 9.65
CA VAL A 232 7.66 -4.72 10.44
C VAL A 232 6.91 -3.59 11.15
N ASN A 233 7.29 -3.33 12.40
CA ASN A 233 6.73 -2.23 13.18
C ASN A 233 7.37 -0.91 12.77
N LEU A 234 6.56 0.03 12.29
CA LEU A 234 6.95 1.39 11.93
C LEU A 234 6.64 2.42 13.04
N GLY A 235 6.32 1.95 14.27
CA GLY A 235 6.12 2.83 15.41
C GLY A 235 4.70 3.41 15.51
N VAL A 236 4.58 4.72 15.43
CA VAL A 236 3.30 5.45 15.58
C VAL A 236 3.07 6.30 14.33
N ARG A 237 1.88 6.22 13.75
CA ARG A 237 1.50 7.03 12.59
C ARG A 237 0.25 7.86 12.88
N LYS A 238 0.33 9.16 12.58
CA LYS A 238 -0.80 10.08 12.60
C LYS A 238 -1.40 10.17 11.21
N HIS A 239 -2.73 10.19 11.12
CA HIS A 239 -3.49 10.27 9.87
C HIS A 239 -4.54 11.36 9.93
N ARG A 240 -4.92 11.86 8.75
CA ARG A 240 -6.18 12.60 8.59
C ARG A 240 -7.36 11.65 8.73
N ASN A 241 -8.36 12.03 9.52
CA ASN A 241 -9.58 11.25 9.71
C ASN A 241 -10.55 11.45 8.55
N ARG A 242 -11.00 10.34 7.96
CA ARG A 242 -12.09 10.34 6.95
C ARG A 242 -13.44 10.19 7.63
N SER A 243 -14.50 10.70 6.99
CA SER A 243 -15.87 10.51 7.43
C SER A 243 -16.30 9.04 7.33
N LEU A 244 -17.35 8.64 8.05
CA LEU A 244 -17.89 7.27 7.97
C LEU A 244 -18.41 6.94 6.56
N LEU A 245 -19.00 7.91 5.85
CA LEU A 245 -19.45 7.72 4.47
C LEU A 245 -18.28 7.38 3.54
N GLN A 246 -17.17 8.14 3.63
CA GLN A 246 -15.97 7.87 2.86
C GLN A 246 -15.34 6.50 3.20
N LEU A 247 -15.35 6.12 4.50
CA LEU A 247 -14.88 4.81 4.93
C LEU A 247 -15.80 3.69 4.44
N GLY A 248 -17.11 3.94 4.30
CA GLY A 248 -18.05 2.99 3.72
C GLY A 248 -17.73 2.63 2.29
N ALA A 249 -17.51 3.63 1.42
CA ALA A 249 -17.10 3.42 0.03
C ALA A 249 -15.76 2.66 -0.07
N MET A 250 -14.77 3.05 0.75
CA MET A 250 -13.50 2.32 0.85
C MET A 250 -13.71 0.86 1.28
N SER A 251 -14.54 0.62 2.29
CA SER A 251 -14.85 -0.71 2.81
C SER A 251 -15.46 -1.60 1.74
N SER A 252 -16.35 -1.05 0.92
CA SER A 252 -17.00 -1.78 -0.17
C SER A 252 -15.99 -2.23 -1.22
N GLN A 253 -15.03 -1.38 -1.61
CA GLN A 253 -13.96 -1.76 -2.54
C GLN A 253 -13.06 -2.87 -1.97
N ILE A 254 -12.67 -2.75 -0.70
CA ILE A 254 -11.84 -3.73 0.00
C ILE A 254 -12.56 -5.08 0.09
N MET A 255 -13.84 -5.06 0.46
CA MET A 255 -14.68 -6.25 0.56
C MET A 255 -14.84 -6.93 -0.80
N GLY A 256 -15.20 -6.18 -1.84
CA GLY A 256 -15.35 -6.71 -3.20
C GLY A 256 -14.06 -7.36 -3.71
N THR A 257 -12.91 -6.71 -3.50
CA THR A 257 -11.60 -7.29 -3.86
C THR A 257 -11.31 -8.57 -3.08
N ALA A 258 -11.54 -8.58 -1.76
CA ALA A 258 -11.28 -9.75 -0.93
C ALA A 258 -12.16 -10.94 -1.32
N LEU A 259 -13.44 -10.72 -1.58
CA LEU A 259 -14.39 -11.75 -2.04
C LEU A 259 -13.93 -12.32 -3.38
N ALA A 260 -13.64 -11.46 -4.36
CA ALA A 260 -13.17 -11.89 -5.68
C ALA A 260 -11.87 -12.71 -5.60
N ARG A 261 -10.87 -12.28 -4.81
CA ARG A 261 -9.61 -13.02 -4.61
C ARG A 261 -9.81 -14.35 -3.89
N CYS A 262 -10.87 -14.47 -3.11
CA CYS A 262 -11.23 -15.70 -2.41
C CYS A 262 -12.15 -16.63 -3.21
N GLY A 263 -12.55 -16.25 -4.43
CA GLY A 263 -13.44 -17.03 -5.29
C GLY A 263 -14.89 -17.01 -4.82
N VAL A 264 -15.29 -16.00 -4.06
CA VAL A 264 -16.69 -15.81 -3.64
C VAL A 264 -17.37 -14.92 -4.67
N GLU A 265 -18.37 -15.45 -5.33
CA GLU A 265 -19.21 -14.68 -6.25
C GLU A 265 -20.04 -13.66 -5.46
N ALA A 266 -19.97 -12.41 -5.87
CA ALA A 266 -20.76 -11.33 -5.31
C ALA A 266 -21.24 -10.43 -6.45
N GLU A 267 -22.51 -10.06 -6.41
CA GLU A 267 -23.03 -9.02 -7.30
C GLU A 267 -22.45 -7.66 -6.87
N SER A 268 -21.91 -6.92 -7.83
CA SER A 268 -21.45 -5.56 -7.60
C SER A 268 -22.54 -4.57 -8.00
N GLY A 269 -22.85 -3.66 -7.11
CA GLY A 269 -23.78 -2.57 -7.35
C GLY A 269 -23.31 -1.29 -6.64
N PRO A 270 -23.99 -0.15 -6.85
CA PRO A 270 -23.68 1.07 -6.13
C PRO A 270 -23.91 0.88 -4.63
N LEU A 271 -23.03 1.45 -3.83
CA LEU A 271 -23.22 1.52 -2.38
C LEU A 271 -24.23 2.62 -2.07
N THR A 272 -25.37 2.26 -1.50
CA THR A 272 -26.33 3.22 -0.98
C THR A 272 -26.10 3.44 0.50
N GLN A 273 -25.87 4.68 0.88
CA GLN A 273 -25.76 5.16 2.25
C GLN A 273 -26.89 6.17 2.52
N PHE A 274 -27.05 6.58 3.75
CA PHE A 274 -28.10 7.52 4.09
C PHE A 274 -27.51 8.75 4.78
N VAL A 275 -27.97 9.93 4.37
CA VAL A 275 -27.59 11.24 4.93
C VAL A 275 -28.81 11.95 5.46
N GLN A 276 -28.64 12.72 6.53
CA GLN A 276 -29.73 13.53 7.09
C GLN A 276 -29.63 14.96 6.55
N VAL A 277 -30.67 15.40 5.86
CA VAL A 277 -30.79 16.74 5.32
C VAL A 277 -32.13 17.32 5.76
N GLY A 278 -32.13 18.47 6.44
CA GLY A 278 -33.36 19.12 6.93
C GLY A 278 -34.21 18.29 7.92
N GLY A 279 -33.58 17.29 8.57
CA GLY A 279 -34.27 16.36 9.48
C GLY A 279 -34.77 15.06 8.82
N GLU A 280 -34.68 14.94 7.50
CA GLU A 280 -35.13 13.77 6.75
C GLU A 280 -33.90 12.91 6.33
N TRP A 281 -34.06 11.58 6.27
CA TRP A 281 -33.08 10.65 5.77
C TRP A 281 -33.23 10.46 4.26
N LEU A 282 -32.17 10.82 3.52
CA LEU A 282 -32.14 10.68 2.07
C LEU A 282 -31.08 9.65 1.67
N PRO A 283 -31.32 8.81 0.65
CA PRO A 283 -30.32 7.92 0.10
C PRO A 283 -29.24 8.71 -0.64
N ASP A 284 -28.00 8.33 -0.42
CA ASP A 284 -26.81 8.80 -1.14
C ASP A 284 -26.10 7.59 -1.74
N SER A 285 -26.11 7.47 -3.06
CA SER A 285 -25.58 6.30 -3.77
C SER A 285 -24.28 6.65 -4.47
N THR A 286 -23.25 5.86 -4.22
CA THR A 286 -21.91 6.00 -4.80
C THR A 286 -21.56 4.76 -5.63
N ASP A 287 -21.13 4.95 -6.85
CA ASP A 287 -20.58 3.86 -7.65
C ASP A 287 -19.28 3.34 -7.02
N VAL A 288 -19.23 2.05 -6.78
CA VAL A 288 -18.06 1.38 -6.22
C VAL A 288 -17.34 0.62 -7.32
N LEU A 289 -16.19 1.16 -7.74
CA LEU A 289 -15.35 0.50 -8.71
C LEU A 289 -14.59 -0.67 -8.04
N VAL A 290 -14.95 -1.89 -8.39
CA VAL A 290 -14.17 -3.09 -8.10
C VAL A 290 -13.66 -3.62 -9.44
N ALA A 291 -12.47 -3.16 -9.84
CA ALA A 291 -11.86 -3.53 -11.11
C ALA A 291 -10.38 -3.81 -10.91
N ASP A 292 -9.84 -4.76 -11.66
CA ASP A 292 -8.43 -5.09 -11.65
C ASP A 292 -7.73 -4.58 -12.91
N ARG A 293 -6.51 -4.09 -12.72
CA ARG A 293 -5.52 -4.04 -13.79
C ARG A 293 -4.87 -5.41 -13.95
N PRO A 294 -4.59 -5.83 -15.20
CA PRO A 294 -3.88 -7.10 -15.42
C PRO A 294 -2.45 -7.04 -14.85
N PRO A 295 -1.80 -8.19 -14.63
CA PRO A 295 -0.38 -8.22 -14.30
C PRO A 295 0.42 -7.35 -15.26
N MET A 296 1.30 -6.49 -14.72
CA MET A 296 2.08 -5.53 -15.52
C MET A 296 2.97 -6.26 -16.54
N ALA A 297 3.47 -7.44 -16.20
CA ALA A 297 4.24 -8.29 -17.12
C ALA A 297 3.47 -8.65 -18.43
N HIS A 298 2.15 -8.61 -18.42
CA HIS A 298 1.33 -8.85 -19.62
C HIS A 298 1.13 -7.58 -20.48
N VAL A 299 1.38 -6.41 -19.90
CA VAL A 299 1.19 -5.11 -20.57
C VAL A 299 2.47 -4.64 -21.24
N ILE A 300 3.60 -4.70 -20.53
CA ILE A 300 4.91 -4.25 -21.05
C ILE A 300 5.38 -5.11 -22.24
N LYS A 301 5.03 -6.40 -22.28
CA LYS A 301 5.39 -7.30 -23.40
C LYS A 301 4.61 -7.00 -24.71
N LYS A 302 3.61 -6.13 -24.67
CA LYS A 302 2.78 -5.79 -25.84
C LYS A 302 3.09 -4.41 -26.44
N GLY A 303 3.95 -3.64 -25.82
CA GLY A 303 4.49 -2.36 -26.30
C GLY A 303 5.93 -2.55 -26.79
#